data_1adc4c5a23d648da9c122579df5bc416
#
_entry.id   1adc4c5a23d648da9c122579df5bc416
#
_cell.length_a   1.000
_cell.length_b   1.000
_cell.length_c   1.000
_cell.angle_alpha   90.00
_cell.angle_beta   90.00
_cell.angle_gamma   90.00
#
_symmetry.space_group_name_H-M   'P 1'
#
loop_
_entity.id
_entity.type
_entity.pdbx_description
1 polymer ?
#
loop_
_entity_poly.entity_id
_entity_poly.type
_entity_poly.pdbx_seq_one_letter_code
_entity_poly.pdbx_strand_id
1 'polypeptide(L)'
;MLDNVAIVTGGSSGIGAEFARQLAGRGYNLLLVSNQSEQLATTKAAIETECPSVCCLTFFADLATPSAAADIEQFCRDNELTVEVLINNAGIFAFKLMAELPAEKVNLFIDLHMRAVTDLSLRFARIMATRHRGYILNMSSMSCWMPMPGIGMYAATKAYIRVFSRSLHLEMKESGVVVCVACPGGIATDLFGLPRNLQRLGVRLGALATPKAFVKGALKRLFRHRKQYINGLLNRIAIVFVALLPTRVRLVVKHKMLDAK
;
A
#
# COMPACT_ATOMS: atom_id res chain seq x y z
N MET A 1 8.28 -22.75 -14.93
CA MET A 1 7.66 -21.40 -15.08
C MET A 1 6.42 -21.34 -14.25
N LEU A 2 6.28 -20.36 -13.34
CA LEU A 2 5.10 -20.15 -12.52
C LEU A 2 4.36 -18.90 -13.02
N ASP A 3 3.23 -19.10 -13.66
CA ASP A 3 2.45 -18.02 -14.26
C ASP A 3 1.45 -17.39 -13.30
N ASN A 4 0.88 -16.25 -13.70
CA ASN A 4 -0.12 -15.50 -12.94
C ASN A 4 0.34 -15.17 -11.51
N VAL A 5 1.56 -14.67 -11.34
CA VAL A 5 2.09 -14.35 -10.02
C VAL A 5 1.69 -12.93 -9.60
N ALA A 6 1.22 -12.79 -8.38
CA ALA A 6 1.00 -11.51 -7.71
C ALA A 6 2.04 -11.29 -6.61
N ILE A 7 2.83 -10.23 -6.73
CA ILE A 7 3.73 -9.77 -5.66
C ILE A 7 2.94 -8.87 -4.71
N VAL A 8 3.05 -9.13 -3.40
CA VAL A 8 2.44 -8.28 -2.37
C VAL A 8 3.49 -7.86 -1.36
N THR A 9 3.87 -6.59 -1.36
CA THR A 9 4.78 -6.06 -0.35
C THR A 9 4.03 -5.74 0.95
N GLY A 10 4.67 -5.99 2.09
CA GLY A 10 3.98 -5.97 3.39
C GLY A 10 2.89 -7.04 3.47
N GLY A 11 3.08 -8.18 2.78
CA GLY A 11 2.12 -9.27 2.68
C GLY A 11 1.94 -10.10 3.95
N SER A 12 2.69 -9.80 5.00
CA SER A 12 2.70 -10.56 6.26
C SER A 12 1.53 -10.25 7.20
N SER A 13 0.83 -9.13 7.04
CA SER A 13 -0.24 -8.72 7.97
C SER A 13 -1.22 -7.70 7.36
N GLY A 14 -2.29 -7.42 8.07
CA GLY A 14 -3.20 -6.31 7.81
C GLY A 14 -3.78 -6.28 6.40
N ILE A 15 -3.66 -5.14 5.73
CA ILE A 15 -4.17 -4.93 4.36
C ILE A 15 -3.38 -5.79 3.36
N GLY A 16 -2.07 -5.97 3.56
CA GLY A 16 -1.23 -6.78 2.68
C GLY A 16 -1.63 -8.25 2.69
N ALA A 17 -1.79 -8.86 3.86
CA ALA A 17 -2.28 -10.24 3.98
C ALA A 17 -3.68 -10.40 3.37
N GLU A 18 -4.54 -9.39 3.49
CA GLU A 18 -5.86 -9.43 2.86
C GLU A 18 -5.79 -9.30 1.33
N PHE A 19 -4.86 -8.50 0.78
CA PHE A 19 -4.58 -8.50 -0.67
C PHE A 19 -4.14 -9.88 -1.13
N ALA A 20 -3.20 -10.51 -0.41
CA ALA A 20 -2.72 -11.85 -0.70
C ALA A 20 -3.87 -12.87 -0.73
N ARG A 21 -4.71 -12.90 0.32
CA ARG A 21 -5.86 -13.81 0.41
C ARG A 21 -6.85 -13.61 -0.76
N GLN A 22 -7.19 -12.37 -1.09
CA GLN A 22 -8.15 -12.11 -2.17
C GLN A 22 -7.58 -12.35 -3.57
N LEU A 23 -6.26 -12.22 -3.76
CA LEU A 23 -5.59 -12.58 -5.01
C LEU A 23 -5.48 -14.10 -5.15
N ALA A 24 -5.10 -14.82 -4.08
CA ALA A 24 -5.14 -16.29 -4.05
C ALA A 24 -6.52 -16.84 -4.38
N GLY A 25 -7.58 -16.29 -3.76
CA GLY A 25 -8.97 -16.67 -4.07
C GLY A 25 -9.43 -16.34 -5.51
N ARG A 26 -8.60 -15.66 -6.30
CA ARG A 26 -8.80 -15.40 -7.74
C ARG A 26 -7.90 -16.28 -8.61
N GLY A 27 -7.14 -17.21 -8.02
CA GLY A 27 -6.24 -18.11 -8.72
C GLY A 27 -4.85 -17.53 -9.03
N TYR A 28 -4.47 -16.40 -8.44
CA TYR A 28 -3.11 -15.90 -8.55
C TYR A 28 -2.17 -16.67 -7.63
N ASN A 29 -1.04 -17.13 -8.15
CA ASN A 29 0.11 -17.51 -7.37
C ASN A 29 0.69 -16.26 -6.67
N LEU A 30 1.35 -16.45 -5.55
CA LEU A 30 1.78 -15.33 -4.71
C LEU A 30 3.28 -15.31 -4.48
N LEU A 31 3.85 -14.10 -4.45
CA LEU A 31 5.12 -13.81 -3.82
C LEU A 31 4.88 -12.76 -2.73
N LEU A 32 4.93 -13.19 -1.47
CA LEU A 32 4.76 -12.30 -0.32
C LEU A 32 6.11 -11.76 0.11
N VAL A 33 6.23 -10.44 0.17
CA VAL A 33 7.47 -9.74 0.57
C VAL A 33 7.25 -8.99 1.87
N SER A 34 8.10 -9.22 2.87
CA SER A 34 8.11 -8.49 4.14
C SER A 34 9.43 -8.71 4.90
N ASN A 35 9.73 -7.84 5.85
CA ASN A 35 10.80 -8.00 6.83
C ASN A 35 10.34 -8.65 8.14
N GLN A 36 9.18 -9.32 8.15
CA GLN A 36 8.60 -10.02 9.30
C GLN A 36 8.48 -11.51 8.98
N SER A 37 9.56 -12.27 9.17
CA SER A 37 9.67 -13.67 8.74
C SER A 37 8.61 -14.60 9.33
N GLU A 38 8.35 -14.50 10.64
CA GLU A 38 7.33 -15.32 11.32
C GLU A 38 5.91 -15.05 10.83
N GLN A 39 5.60 -13.75 10.63
CA GLN A 39 4.29 -13.36 10.10
C GLN A 39 4.13 -13.76 8.63
N LEU A 40 5.22 -13.73 7.82
CA LEU A 40 5.20 -14.25 6.45
C LEU A 40 4.87 -15.74 6.44
N ALA A 41 5.53 -16.53 7.27
CA ALA A 41 5.27 -17.98 7.39
C ALA A 41 3.82 -18.27 7.80
N THR A 42 3.31 -17.53 8.80
CA THR A 42 1.92 -17.65 9.26
C THR A 42 0.92 -17.32 8.15
N THR A 43 1.15 -16.22 7.42
CA THR A 43 0.26 -15.79 6.33
C THR A 43 0.31 -16.78 5.16
N LYS A 44 1.50 -17.28 4.81
CA LYS A 44 1.67 -18.33 3.80
C LYS A 44 0.86 -19.56 4.15
N ALA A 45 1.04 -20.12 5.35
CA ALA A 45 0.34 -21.33 5.79
C ALA A 45 -1.19 -21.17 5.75
N ALA A 46 -1.70 -20.00 6.17
CA ALA A 46 -3.12 -19.70 6.10
C ALA A 46 -3.64 -19.67 4.65
N ILE A 47 -2.89 -19.07 3.72
CA ILE A 47 -3.27 -19.01 2.31
C ILE A 47 -3.24 -20.39 1.67
N GLU A 48 -2.21 -21.20 1.91
CA GLU A 48 -2.09 -22.57 1.39
C GLU A 48 -3.21 -23.47 1.90
N THR A 49 -3.68 -23.25 3.13
CA THR A 49 -4.85 -23.94 3.68
C THR A 49 -6.16 -23.49 3.02
N GLU A 50 -6.35 -22.16 2.84
CA GLU A 50 -7.59 -21.60 2.27
C GLU A 50 -7.67 -21.80 0.75
N CYS A 51 -6.52 -21.85 0.06
CA CYS A 51 -6.42 -21.93 -1.40
C CYS A 51 -5.35 -22.96 -1.82
N PRO A 52 -5.57 -24.28 -1.66
CA PRO A 52 -4.55 -25.31 -1.87
C PRO A 52 -4.00 -25.41 -3.31
N SER A 53 -4.71 -24.86 -4.29
CA SER A 53 -4.30 -24.85 -5.70
C SER A 53 -3.34 -23.70 -6.06
N VAL A 54 -3.05 -22.81 -5.11
CA VAL A 54 -2.21 -21.64 -5.32
C VAL A 54 -0.84 -21.85 -4.69
N CYS A 55 0.21 -21.62 -5.47
CA CYS A 55 1.57 -21.58 -4.94
C CYS A 55 1.81 -20.25 -4.21
N CYS A 56 2.27 -20.31 -2.96
CA CYS A 56 2.59 -19.14 -2.15
C CYS A 56 4.08 -19.13 -1.78
N LEU A 57 4.86 -18.30 -2.45
CA LEU A 57 6.26 -18.07 -2.15
C LEU A 57 6.41 -16.89 -1.18
N THR A 58 7.49 -16.88 -0.43
CA THR A 58 7.84 -15.79 0.48
C THR A 58 9.25 -15.28 0.19
N PHE A 59 9.45 -13.98 0.29
CA PHE A 59 10.75 -13.35 0.17
C PHE A 59 10.95 -12.38 1.36
N PHE A 60 11.96 -12.67 2.18
CA PHE A 60 12.33 -11.79 3.28
C PHE A 60 13.15 -10.62 2.73
N ALA A 61 12.67 -9.40 2.89
CA ALA A 61 13.40 -8.20 2.51
C ALA A 61 13.02 -7.00 3.36
N ASP A 62 14.01 -6.19 3.72
CA ASP A 62 13.78 -4.81 4.13
C ASP A 62 13.75 -3.92 2.89
N LEU A 63 12.55 -3.46 2.54
CA LEU A 63 12.34 -2.62 1.36
C LEU A 63 12.96 -1.23 1.46
N ALA A 64 13.45 -0.83 2.64
CA ALA A 64 14.22 0.39 2.81
C ALA A 64 15.66 0.26 2.30
N THR A 65 16.15 -0.96 2.03
CA THR A 65 17.47 -1.15 1.42
C THR A 65 17.48 -0.79 -0.07
N PRO A 66 18.54 -0.15 -0.58
CA PRO A 66 18.60 0.26 -1.98
C PRO A 66 18.52 -0.90 -2.99
N SER A 67 19.02 -2.10 -2.64
CA SER A 67 19.02 -3.26 -3.52
C SER A 67 17.70 -4.02 -3.55
N ALA A 68 16.80 -3.83 -2.58
CA ALA A 68 15.64 -4.68 -2.37
C ALA A 68 14.77 -4.90 -3.63
N ALA A 69 14.56 -3.84 -4.41
CA ALA A 69 13.76 -3.97 -5.64
C ALA A 69 14.46 -4.80 -6.72
N ALA A 70 15.80 -4.68 -6.82
CA ALA A 70 16.61 -5.48 -7.75
C ALA A 70 16.68 -6.95 -7.29
N ASP A 71 16.80 -7.18 -5.99
CA ASP A 71 16.85 -8.53 -5.40
C ASP A 71 15.51 -9.27 -5.62
N ILE A 72 14.38 -8.58 -5.46
CA ILE A 72 13.04 -9.14 -5.75
C ILE A 72 12.90 -9.46 -7.25
N GLU A 73 13.34 -8.57 -8.13
CA GLU A 73 13.33 -8.81 -9.57
C GLU A 73 14.21 -10.01 -9.93
N GLN A 74 15.42 -10.11 -9.34
CA GLN A 74 16.32 -11.25 -9.55
C GLN A 74 15.69 -12.56 -9.06
N PHE A 75 15.10 -12.55 -7.84
CA PHE A 75 14.38 -13.71 -7.33
C PHE A 75 13.26 -14.17 -8.28
N CYS A 76 12.52 -13.24 -8.87
CA CYS A 76 11.48 -13.58 -9.83
C CYS A 76 12.07 -14.22 -11.11
N ARG A 77 13.21 -13.76 -11.58
CA ARG A 77 13.91 -14.35 -12.74
C ARG A 77 14.42 -15.76 -12.43
N ASP A 78 15.11 -15.92 -11.31
CA ASP A 78 15.72 -17.20 -10.90
C ASP A 78 14.69 -18.31 -10.66
N ASN A 79 13.47 -17.92 -10.25
CA ASN A 79 12.37 -18.84 -10.04
C ASN A 79 11.37 -18.88 -11.21
N GLU A 80 11.71 -18.28 -12.34
CA GLU A 80 10.88 -18.25 -13.57
C GLU A 80 9.43 -17.78 -13.31
N LEU A 81 9.26 -16.70 -12.52
CA LEU A 81 7.96 -16.18 -12.16
C LEU A 81 7.42 -15.18 -13.19
N THR A 82 6.26 -15.47 -13.76
CA THR A 82 5.54 -14.52 -14.62
C THR A 82 4.65 -13.60 -13.77
N VAL A 83 5.20 -12.44 -13.40
CA VAL A 83 4.50 -11.48 -12.54
C VAL A 83 3.46 -10.70 -13.33
N GLU A 84 2.18 -10.83 -12.98
CA GLU A 84 1.06 -10.09 -13.56
C GLU A 84 0.55 -8.96 -12.67
N VAL A 85 0.68 -9.10 -11.34
CA VAL A 85 0.18 -8.10 -10.38
C VAL A 85 1.29 -7.71 -9.44
N LEU A 86 1.48 -6.41 -9.23
CA LEU A 86 2.33 -5.85 -8.18
C LEU A 86 1.48 -5.00 -7.23
N ILE A 87 1.45 -5.36 -5.95
CA ILE A 87 0.82 -4.58 -4.88
C ILE A 87 1.91 -3.96 -3.98
N ASN A 88 2.23 -2.70 -4.19
CA ASN A 88 3.09 -1.91 -3.31
C ASN A 88 2.28 -1.43 -2.10
N ASN A 89 2.21 -2.29 -1.06
CA ASN A 89 1.41 -2.02 0.13
C ASN A 89 2.27 -1.74 1.37
N ALA A 90 3.50 -2.22 1.45
CA ALA A 90 4.39 -1.99 2.58
C ALA A 90 4.46 -0.50 2.96
N GLY A 91 4.44 -0.22 4.25
CA GLY A 91 4.49 1.17 4.72
C GLY A 91 4.52 1.28 6.23
N ILE A 92 4.92 2.45 6.70
CA ILE A 92 5.00 2.82 8.11
C ILE A 92 4.16 4.06 8.39
N PHE A 93 3.91 4.29 9.67
CA PHE A 93 3.25 5.50 10.17
C PHE A 93 4.01 6.05 11.37
N ALA A 94 4.02 7.36 11.53
CA ALA A 94 4.43 8.03 12.76
C ALA A 94 3.56 9.28 12.96
N PHE A 95 3.17 9.51 14.21
CA PHE A 95 2.48 10.72 14.62
C PHE A 95 3.45 11.57 15.45
N LYS A 96 4.14 12.51 14.78
CA LYS A 96 5.15 13.38 15.38
C LYS A 96 5.37 14.62 14.50
N LEU A 97 5.76 15.75 15.10
CA LEU A 97 6.18 16.93 14.33
C LEU A 97 7.38 16.59 13.46
N MET A 98 7.42 17.10 12.21
CA MET A 98 8.51 16.78 11.27
C MET A 98 9.89 17.18 11.79
N ALA A 99 9.97 18.35 12.47
CA ALA A 99 11.23 18.83 13.06
C ALA A 99 11.74 17.97 14.23
N GLU A 100 10.91 17.11 14.79
CA GLU A 100 11.25 16.23 15.91
C GLU A 100 11.49 14.77 15.46
N LEU A 101 11.30 14.46 14.19
CA LEU A 101 11.58 13.13 13.67
C LEU A 101 13.10 12.90 13.61
N PRO A 102 13.62 11.77 14.15
CA PRO A 102 15.00 11.39 13.94
C PRO A 102 15.31 11.22 12.46
N ALA A 103 16.54 11.53 12.05
CA ALA A 103 16.98 11.45 10.65
C ALA A 103 16.77 10.05 10.06
N GLU A 104 17.01 8.99 10.85
CA GLU A 104 16.80 7.59 10.44
C GLU A 104 15.32 7.32 10.11
N LYS A 105 14.40 7.94 10.87
CA LYS A 105 12.96 7.78 10.62
C LYS A 105 12.53 8.55 9.38
N VAL A 106 13.10 9.72 9.12
CA VAL A 106 12.87 10.49 7.89
C VAL A 106 13.36 9.69 6.68
N ASN A 107 14.58 9.16 6.74
CA ASN A 107 15.16 8.32 5.68
C ASN A 107 14.29 7.07 5.43
N LEU A 108 13.85 6.41 6.49
CA LEU A 108 12.98 5.24 6.39
C LEU A 108 11.64 5.56 5.67
N PHE A 109 11.06 6.74 5.91
CA PHE A 109 9.87 7.17 5.16
C PHE A 109 10.17 7.37 3.67
N ILE A 110 11.31 7.99 3.34
CA ILE A 110 11.71 8.23 1.95
C ILE A 110 12.00 6.91 1.26
N ASP A 111 12.81 6.07 1.89
CA ASP A 111 13.26 4.81 1.30
C ASP A 111 12.11 3.84 1.07
N LEU A 112 11.26 3.65 2.09
CA LEU A 112 10.17 2.69 2.00
C LEU A 112 8.98 3.19 1.16
N HIS A 113 8.58 4.47 1.32
CA HIS A 113 7.38 4.97 0.64
C HIS A 113 7.67 5.56 -0.74
N MET A 114 8.88 6.10 -0.97
CA MET A 114 9.21 6.74 -2.25
C MET A 114 10.13 5.85 -3.08
N ARG A 115 11.35 5.56 -2.63
CA ARG A 115 12.33 4.79 -3.40
C ARG A 115 11.82 3.40 -3.74
N ALA A 116 11.45 2.59 -2.75
CA ALA A 116 11.01 1.21 -2.98
C ALA A 116 9.78 1.14 -3.91
N VAL A 117 8.78 2.01 -3.69
CA VAL A 117 7.58 2.05 -4.54
C VAL A 117 7.93 2.45 -5.97
N THR A 118 8.83 3.42 -6.16
CA THR A 118 9.29 3.87 -7.48
C THR A 118 10.03 2.75 -8.19
N ASP A 119 11.05 2.18 -7.54
CA ASP A 119 11.93 1.18 -8.13
C ASP A 119 11.14 -0.09 -8.52
N LEU A 120 10.32 -0.62 -7.62
CA LEU A 120 9.47 -1.77 -7.91
C LEU A 120 8.48 -1.47 -9.05
N SER A 121 7.80 -0.32 -8.99
CA SER A 121 6.83 0.05 -10.03
C SER A 121 7.48 0.17 -11.40
N LEU A 122 8.63 0.83 -11.52
CA LEU A 122 9.30 1.03 -12.81
C LEU A 122 9.89 -0.28 -13.37
N ARG A 123 10.51 -1.12 -12.53
CA ARG A 123 11.05 -2.42 -12.93
C ARG A 123 9.95 -3.32 -13.47
N PHE A 124 8.91 -3.53 -12.70
CA PHE A 124 7.81 -4.41 -13.11
C PHE A 124 6.94 -3.80 -14.22
N ALA A 125 6.78 -2.47 -14.29
CA ALA A 125 6.11 -1.85 -15.43
C ALA A 125 6.83 -2.14 -16.75
N ARG A 126 8.18 -2.07 -16.78
CA ARG A 126 8.98 -2.41 -17.98
C ARG A 126 8.81 -3.88 -18.36
N ILE A 127 8.89 -4.80 -17.38
CA ILE A 127 8.70 -6.24 -17.62
C ILE A 127 7.29 -6.54 -18.13
N MET A 128 6.27 -5.94 -17.52
CA MET A 128 4.87 -6.11 -17.91
C MET A 128 4.59 -5.53 -19.30
N ALA A 129 5.24 -4.41 -19.65
CA ALA A 129 5.09 -3.76 -20.96
C ALA A 129 5.53 -4.64 -22.13
N THR A 130 6.57 -5.48 -21.97
CA THR A 130 7.01 -6.40 -23.02
C THR A 130 5.95 -7.45 -23.40
N ARG A 131 5.01 -7.70 -22.49
CA ARG A 131 3.90 -8.64 -22.66
C ARG A 131 2.56 -7.93 -22.91
N HIS A 132 2.56 -6.61 -22.96
CA HIS A 132 1.36 -5.76 -23.05
C HIS A 132 0.28 -6.11 -22.02
N ARG A 133 0.69 -6.59 -20.84
CA ARG A 133 -0.23 -7.03 -19.78
C ARG A 133 0.40 -6.90 -18.40
N GLY A 134 -0.28 -6.21 -17.49
CA GLY A 134 0.13 -6.11 -16.09
C GLY A 134 -0.71 -5.13 -15.27
N TYR A 135 -0.64 -5.31 -13.96
CA TYR A 135 -1.40 -4.51 -13.00
C TYR A 135 -0.51 -4.09 -11.84
N ILE A 136 -0.42 -2.80 -11.59
CA ILE A 136 0.34 -2.23 -10.46
C ILE A 136 -0.63 -1.44 -9.58
N LEU A 137 -0.65 -1.74 -8.28
CA LEU A 137 -1.40 -0.97 -7.30
C LEU A 137 -0.46 -0.42 -6.24
N ASN A 138 -0.43 0.91 -6.11
CA ASN A 138 0.37 1.60 -5.12
C ASN A 138 -0.50 2.13 -3.98
N MET A 139 -0.15 1.81 -2.74
CA MET A 139 -0.88 2.23 -1.55
C MET A 139 -0.47 3.63 -1.10
N SER A 140 -1.30 4.61 -1.43
CA SER A 140 -1.26 5.95 -0.86
C SER A 140 -2.14 6.03 0.41
N SER A 141 -2.75 7.15 0.68
CA SER A 141 -3.68 7.42 1.78
C SER A 141 -4.53 8.64 1.43
N MET A 142 -5.68 8.81 2.07
CA MET A 142 -6.39 10.09 2.00
C MET A 142 -5.59 11.25 2.61
N SER A 143 -4.60 10.96 3.46
CA SER A 143 -3.67 11.96 4.00
C SER A 143 -2.88 12.70 2.90
N CYS A 144 -2.78 12.16 1.69
CA CYS A 144 -2.11 12.83 0.56
C CYS A 144 -2.74 14.18 0.14
N TRP A 145 -3.92 14.51 0.67
CA TRP A 145 -4.56 15.83 0.54
C TRP A 145 -4.57 16.64 1.84
N MET A 146 -3.92 16.12 2.90
CA MET A 146 -4.04 16.64 4.25
C MET A 146 -2.69 17.13 4.80
N PRO A 147 -2.26 18.37 4.52
CA PRO A 147 -1.10 18.93 5.18
C PRO A 147 -1.45 19.27 6.64
N MET A 148 -1.33 18.28 7.53
CA MET A 148 -1.69 18.39 8.94
C MET A 148 -0.44 18.21 9.83
N PRO A 149 -0.31 18.99 10.92
CA PRO A 149 0.71 18.76 11.93
C PRO A 149 0.64 17.33 12.49
N GLY A 150 1.77 16.75 12.82
CA GLY A 150 1.89 15.39 13.35
C GLY A 150 1.94 14.29 12.30
N ILE A 151 1.36 14.46 11.13
CA ILE A 151 1.40 13.48 10.03
C ILE A 151 2.09 14.02 8.77
N GLY A 152 2.80 15.15 8.87
CA GLY A 152 3.34 15.86 7.70
C GLY A 152 4.24 15.01 6.83
N MET A 153 5.21 14.28 7.41
CA MET A 153 6.11 13.41 6.65
C MET A 153 5.36 12.26 5.97
N TYR A 154 4.46 11.60 6.69
CA TYR A 154 3.60 10.57 6.12
C TYR A 154 2.75 11.11 4.97
N ALA A 155 2.06 12.23 5.17
CA ALA A 155 1.21 12.85 4.17
C ALA A 155 2.00 13.25 2.90
N ALA A 156 3.20 13.81 3.06
CA ALA A 156 4.09 14.18 1.95
C ALA A 156 4.50 12.96 1.11
N THR A 157 4.93 11.86 1.73
CA THR A 157 5.30 10.65 1.00
C THR A 157 4.08 10.00 0.33
N LYS A 158 2.90 10.05 0.94
CA LYS A 158 1.67 9.54 0.33
C LYS A 158 1.17 10.43 -0.82
N ALA A 159 1.44 11.74 -0.78
CA ALA A 159 1.20 12.64 -1.90
C ALA A 159 2.13 12.33 -3.07
N TYR A 160 3.41 12.07 -2.81
CA TYR A 160 4.35 11.58 -3.81
C TYR A 160 3.82 10.33 -4.52
N ILE A 161 3.47 9.27 -3.75
CA ILE A 161 2.93 8.01 -4.32
C ILE A 161 1.72 8.29 -5.23
N ARG A 162 0.82 9.18 -4.79
CA ARG A 162 -0.39 9.50 -5.57
C ARG A 162 -0.04 10.16 -6.90
N VAL A 163 0.84 11.17 -6.90
CA VAL A 163 1.22 11.89 -8.12
C VAL A 163 2.00 10.95 -9.04
N PHE A 164 3.03 10.27 -8.53
CA PHE A 164 3.84 9.30 -9.25
C PHE A 164 2.96 8.23 -9.95
N SER A 165 2.07 7.58 -9.21
CA SER A 165 1.22 6.52 -9.77
C SER A 165 0.27 7.02 -10.86
N ARG A 166 -0.22 8.25 -10.74
CA ARG A 166 -1.12 8.83 -11.75
C ARG A 166 -0.37 9.23 -13.02
N SER A 167 0.86 9.70 -12.90
CA SER A 167 1.74 9.97 -14.04
C SER A 167 2.10 8.66 -14.74
N LEU A 168 2.57 7.67 -13.99
CA LEU A 168 2.92 6.35 -14.54
C LEU A 168 1.72 5.66 -15.19
N HIS A 169 0.50 5.84 -14.66
CA HIS A 169 -0.72 5.33 -15.32
C HIS A 169 -0.91 5.89 -16.74
N LEU A 170 -0.61 7.18 -16.94
CA LEU A 170 -0.74 7.83 -18.25
C LEU A 170 0.36 7.34 -19.21
N GLU A 171 1.60 7.26 -18.73
CA GLU A 171 2.74 6.81 -19.52
C GLU A 171 2.61 5.34 -19.96
N MET A 172 2.05 4.48 -19.11
CA MET A 172 1.92 3.05 -19.39
C MET A 172 0.63 2.66 -20.11
N LYS A 173 -0.24 3.63 -20.44
CA LYS A 173 -1.57 3.37 -21.01
C LYS A 173 -1.52 2.58 -22.32
N GLU A 174 -0.57 2.91 -23.21
CA GLU A 174 -0.43 2.26 -24.50
C GLU A 174 0.34 0.93 -24.43
N SER A 175 1.07 0.72 -23.34
CA SER A 175 1.82 -0.52 -23.09
C SER A 175 0.97 -1.66 -22.50
N GLY A 176 -0.34 -1.45 -22.32
CA GLY A 176 -1.24 -2.47 -21.73
C GLY A 176 -1.05 -2.69 -20.21
N VAL A 177 -0.27 -1.84 -19.55
CA VAL A 177 -0.03 -1.91 -18.09
C VAL A 177 -0.92 -0.94 -17.35
N VAL A 178 -1.69 -1.44 -16.41
CA VAL A 178 -2.61 -0.65 -15.57
C VAL A 178 -1.94 -0.27 -14.26
N VAL A 179 -1.79 1.03 -14.02
CA VAL A 179 -1.32 1.52 -12.72
C VAL A 179 -2.46 2.19 -11.97
N CYS A 180 -2.75 1.73 -10.76
CA CYS A 180 -3.81 2.26 -9.90
C CYS A 180 -3.22 2.74 -8.57
N VAL A 181 -3.63 3.91 -8.10
CA VAL A 181 -3.32 4.35 -6.74
C VAL A 181 -4.53 4.15 -5.83
N ALA A 182 -4.34 3.48 -4.70
CA ALA A 182 -5.37 3.35 -3.68
C ALA A 182 -5.10 4.34 -2.54
N CYS A 183 -6.10 5.16 -2.24
CA CYS A 183 -6.04 6.21 -1.21
C CYS A 183 -7.09 5.88 -0.13
N PRO A 184 -6.80 4.95 0.80
CA PRO A 184 -7.72 4.62 1.87
C PRO A 184 -7.98 5.83 2.79
N GLY A 185 -9.21 5.91 3.30
CA GLY A 185 -9.53 6.59 4.55
C GLY A 185 -9.13 5.73 5.74
N GLY A 186 -9.81 5.88 6.85
CA GLY A 186 -9.56 5.03 8.02
C GLY A 186 -9.86 3.55 7.72
N ILE A 187 -8.87 2.68 7.97
CA ILE A 187 -9.01 1.22 7.88
C ILE A 187 -8.70 0.63 9.25
N ALA A 188 -9.50 -0.34 9.68
CA ALA A 188 -9.32 -1.04 10.94
C ALA A 188 -8.10 -1.98 10.85
N THR A 189 -6.92 -1.45 11.17
CA THR A 189 -5.64 -2.15 11.22
C THR A 189 -4.79 -1.62 12.37
N ASP A 190 -3.72 -2.33 12.69
CA ASP A 190 -2.80 -1.94 13.77
C ASP A 190 -1.81 -0.84 13.36
N LEU A 191 -1.81 -0.38 12.10
CA LEU A 191 -0.89 0.65 11.58
C LEU A 191 -0.87 1.94 12.40
N PHE A 192 -2.04 2.36 12.91
CA PHE A 192 -2.18 3.59 13.70
C PHE A 192 -2.16 3.35 15.22
N GLY A 193 -1.90 2.12 15.68
CA GLY A 193 -1.90 1.76 17.10
C GLY A 193 -3.27 1.87 17.79
N LEU A 194 -4.36 1.92 17.03
CA LEU A 194 -5.71 2.04 17.60
C LEU A 194 -6.14 0.71 18.24
N PRO A 195 -6.58 0.71 19.51
CA PRO A 195 -7.08 -0.49 20.19
C PRO A 195 -8.20 -1.20 19.43
N ARG A 196 -8.22 -2.54 19.46
CA ARG A 196 -9.17 -3.35 18.67
C ARG A 196 -10.64 -3.07 18.97
N ASN A 197 -10.98 -2.74 20.22
CA ASN A 197 -12.34 -2.33 20.61
C ASN A 197 -12.76 -1.03 19.91
N LEU A 198 -11.87 -0.04 19.82
CA LEU A 198 -12.12 1.21 19.10
C LEU A 198 -12.14 1.00 17.57
N GLN A 199 -11.33 0.09 17.04
CA GLN A 199 -11.43 -0.31 15.63
C GLN A 199 -12.82 -0.89 15.32
N ARG A 200 -13.33 -1.82 16.16
CA ARG A 200 -14.66 -2.41 15.99
C ARG A 200 -15.77 -1.36 16.07
N LEU A 201 -15.68 -0.44 17.03
CA LEU A 201 -16.63 0.65 17.15
C LEU A 201 -16.60 1.56 15.91
N GLY A 202 -15.41 1.94 15.44
CA GLY A 202 -15.24 2.76 14.25
C GLY A 202 -15.83 2.09 12.98
N VAL A 203 -15.69 0.77 12.87
CA VAL A 203 -16.32 0.00 11.77
C VAL A 203 -17.84 0.01 11.87
N ARG A 204 -18.39 -0.20 13.08
CA ARG A 204 -19.85 -0.14 13.31
C ARG A 204 -20.45 1.22 12.98
N LEU A 205 -19.75 2.28 13.31
CA LEU A 205 -20.17 3.67 13.01
C LEU A 205 -19.90 4.10 11.56
N GLY A 206 -19.28 3.24 10.73
CA GLY A 206 -18.93 3.58 9.35
C GLY A 206 -17.75 4.55 9.20
N ALA A 207 -17.08 4.90 10.31
CA ALA A 207 -15.88 5.76 10.31
C ALA A 207 -14.63 5.03 9.81
N LEU A 208 -14.56 3.73 10.05
CA LEU A 208 -13.49 2.83 9.53
C LEU A 208 -14.07 1.81 8.57
N ALA A 209 -13.30 1.46 7.55
CA ALA A 209 -13.60 0.31 6.70
C ALA A 209 -12.82 -0.93 7.19
N THR A 210 -13.35 -2.12 6.92
CA THR A 210 -12.59 -3.35 7.14
C THR A 210 -11.56 -3.54 6.03
N PRO A 211 -10.39 -4.16 6.30
CA PRO A 211 -9.42 -4.54 5.28
C PRO A 211 -10.08 -5.29 4.11
N LYS A 212 -10.95 -6.26 4.42
CA LYS A 212 -11.68 -7.07 3.44
C LYS A 212 -12.51 -6.23 2.46
N ALA A 213 -13.29 -5.30 2.97
CA ALA A 213 -14.13 -4.43 2.12
C ALA A 213 -13.28 -3.47 1.29
N PHE A 214 -12.22 -2.91 1.87
CA PHE A 214 -11.29 -2.01 1.19
C PHE A 214 -10.57 -2.73 0.04
N VAL A 215 -9.93 -3.87 0.31
CA VAL A 215 -9.17 -4.65 -0.69
C VAL A 215 -10.06 -5.10 -1.83
N LYS A 216 -11.28 -5.60 -1.54
CA LYS A 216 -12.27 -5.97 -2.58
C LYS A 216 -12.54 -4.79 -3.53
N GLY A 217 -12.72 -3.60 -2.98
CA GLY A 217 -12.93 -2.38 -3.77
C GLY A 217 -11.71 -1.95 -4.57
N ALA A 218 -10.52 -2.03 -3.99
CA ALA A 218 -9.25 -1.67 -4.61
C ALA A 218 -8.94 -2.59 -5.81
N LEU A 219 -9.01 -3.90 -5.62
CA LEU A 219 -8.83 -4.89 -6.69
C LEU A 219 -9.88 -4.75 -7.80
N LYS A 220 -11.17 -4.51 -7.44
CA LYS A 220 -12.20 -4.23 -8.43
C LYS A 220 -11.87 -3.00 -9.30
N ARG A 221 -11.27 -1.97 -8.72
CA ARG A 221 -10.87 -0.76 -9.45
C ARG A 221 -9.64 -1.02 -10.31
N LEU A 222 -8.64 -1.73 -9.80
CA LEU A 222 -7.45 -2.13 -10.53
C LEU A 222 -7.81 -2.90 -11.80
N PHE A 223 -8.54 -4.01 -11.65
CA PHE A 223 -8.94 -4.86 -12.78
C PHE A 223 -10.01 -4.25 -13.72
N ARG A 224 -10.61 -3.12 -13.33
CA ARG A 224 -11.43 -2.28 -14.21
C ARG A 224 -10.65 -1.12 -14.83
N HIS A 225 -9.35 -1.18 -14.83
CA HIS A 225 -8.42 -0.20 -15.42
C HIS A 225 -8.63 1.23 -14.90
N ARG A 226 -8.96 1.38 -13.61
CA ARG A 226 -9.18 2.70 -13.01
C ARG A 226 -7.88 3.21 -12.37
N LYS A 227 -7.53 4.45 -12.66
CA LYS A 227 -6.30 5.10 -12.19
C LYS A 227 -6.25 5.35 -10.68
N GLN A 228 -7.40 5.35 -10.00
CA GLN A 228 -7.47 5.68 -8.57
C GLN A 228 -8.66 5.02 -7.87
N TYR A 229 -8.45 4.63 -6.61
CA TYR A 229 -9.49 4.17 -5.71
C TYR A 229 -9.48 4.95 -4.38
N ILE A 230 -10.64 5.42 -3.95
CA ILE A 230 -10.93 5.99 -2.63
C ILE A 230 -12.15 5.25 -2.11
N ASN A 231 -12.04 4.64 -0.92
CA ASN A 231 -13.15 3.90 -0.30
C ASN A 231 -14.18 4.84 0.31
N GLY A 232 -15.45 4.50 0.14
CA GLY A 232 -16.58 5.22 0.73
C GLY A 232 -16.84 6.60 0.12
N LEU A 233 -18.11 7.00 0.10
CA LEU A 233 -18.52 8.31 -0.39
C LEU A 233 -18.11 9.41 0.61
N LEU A 234 -18.25 9.14 1.90
CA LEU A 234 -17.87 10.07 2.96
C LEU A 234 -16.38 10.47 2.87
N ASN A 235 -15.49 9.53 2.61
CA ASN A 235 -14.06 9.85 2.46
C ASN A 235 -13.80 10.75 1.26
N ARG A 236 -14.52 10.58 0.14
CA ARG A 236 -14.40 11.45 -1.04
C ARG A 236 -14.85 12.87 -0.76
N ILE A 237 -15.93 13.03 0.00
CA ILE A 237 -16.44 14.33 0.42
C ILE A 237 -15.48 14.94 1.45
N ALA A 238 -15.06 14.17 2.46
CA ALA A 238 -14.14 14.62 3.49
C ALA A 238 -12.82 15.15 2.94
N ILE A 239 -12.27 14.57 1.88
CA ILE A 239 -11.03 15.06 1.23
C ILE A 239 -11.18 16.53 0.81
N VAL A 240 -12.31 16.92 0.23
CA VAL A 240 -12.53 18.31 -0.21
C VAL A 240 -12.52 19.25 0.99
N PHE A 241 -13.26 18.90 2.06
CA PHE A 241 -13.33 19.73 3.25
C PHE A 241 -11.97 19.81 3.97
N VAL A 242 -11.27 18.69 4.10
CA VAL A 242 -9.95 18.65 4.76
C VAL A 242 -8.90 19.40 3.97
N ALA A 243 -8.91 19.31 2.64
CA ALA A 243 -8.00 20.06 1.78
C ALA A 243 -8.21 21.59 1.93
N LEU A 244 -9.45 22.02 2.15
CA LEU A 244 -9.84 23.42 2.31
C LEU A 244 -9.79 23.93 3.75
N LEU A 245 -9.43 23.08 4.75
CA LEU A 245 -9.37 23.50 6.14
C LEU A 245 -8.48 24.73 6.35
N PRO A 246 -8.99 25.80 7.01
CA PRO A 246 -8.20 26.98 7.31
C PRO A 246 -7.00 26.66 8.21
N THR A 247 -5.91 27.40 8.02
CA THR A 247 -4.68 27.22 8.84
C THR A 247 -4.95 27.32 10.33
N ARG A 248 -5.84 28.20 10.79
CA ARG A 248 -6.22 28.33 12.20
C ARG A 248 -6.76 27.04 12.79
N VAL A 249 -7.60 26.31 12.04
CA VAL A 249 -8.15 25.01 12.49
C VAL A 249 -7.05 23.94 12.58
N ARG A 250 -6.14 23.92 11.60
CA ARG A 250 -5.00 22.99 11.62
C ARG A 250 -4.06 23.25 12.81
N LEU A 251 -3.86 24.51 13.20
CA LEU A 251 -3.07 24.89 14.38
C LEU A 251 -3.74 24.45 15.69
N VAL A 252 -5.09 24.52 15.80
CA VAL A 252 -5.80 23.98 16.96
C VAL A 252 -5.54 22.48 17.14
N VAL A 253 -5.49 21.72 16.04
CA VAL A 253 -5.12 20.30 16.09
C VAL A 253 -3.69 20.11 16.61
N LYS A 254 -2.73 20.95 16.17
CA LYS A 254 -1.36 20.94 16.69
C LYS A 254 -1.35 21.11 18.21
N HIS A 255 -1.94 22.20 18.71
CA HIS A 255 -1.93 22.53 20.14
C HIS A 255 -2.63 21.48 21.00
N LYS A 256 -3.76 20.94 20.56
CA LYS A 256 -4.51 19.95 21.34
C LYS A 256 -3.92 18.54 21.32
N MET A 257 -3.25 18.15 20.26
CA MET A 257 -2.79 16.76 20.07
C MET A 257 -1.27 16.57 20.24
N LEU A 258 -0.49 17.61 20.11
CA LEU A 258 0.98 17.53 20.11
C LEU A 258 1.63 18.34 21.22
N ASP A 259 1.07 19.51 21.58
CA ASP A 259 1.65 20.38 22.62
C ASP A 259 1.08 20.08 24.01
N ALA A 260 0.05 19.21 24.12
CA ALA A 260 -0.61 18.84 25.40
C ALA A 260 0.04 17.61 26.09
N LYS A 261 1.32 17.33 25.78
CA LYS A 261 2.11 16.24 26.41
C LYS A 261 3.16 16.81 27.34
#